data_377e775018132048baac105375cb705b
#
_entry.id   377e775018132048baac105375cb705b
#
_cell.length_a   1.000
_cell.length_b   1.000
_cell.length_c   1.000
_cell.angle_alpha   90.00
_cell.angle_beta   90.00
_cell.angle_gamma   90.00
#
_symmetry.space_group_name_H-M   'P 1'
#
loop_
_entity.id
_entity.type
_entity.pdbx_description
1 polymer ?
#
loop_
_entity_poly.entity_id
_entity_poly.type
_entity_poly.pdbx_seq_one_letter_code
_entity_poly.pdbx_strand_id
1 'polypeptide(L)'
;MKDNNKEKKVALIGCGLIGQSWAISFLSAGFSVSLFDPTEGVTEAAKEKITARLSDLQNHGLISKRKISDYLNQIYLAPSISKAVEDCVYVQESGPENLDIKKELTQNIDKATSENIPIASSTSGIPTSLYANEVEGNYRCIVAHPINPPHLIPAVEIVPAPFTSKSTTQTVKEIISSIGKEPLELKKEIPGFVVNRLQGALLIEAFNLVKEEICSAKEIDKAISDGLGLRWSFMGPFKTIHLNAPEGIKGYVGSCLLYTSDAADD
;
A
#
# COMPACT_ATOMS: atom_id res chain seq x y z
N MET A 1 -28.72 -5.62 21.83
CA MET A 1 -27.50 -5.76 21.05
C MET A 1 -26.35 -5.28 21.92
N LYS A 2 -25.51 -6.17 22.41
CA LYS A 2 -24.33 -5.78 23.22
C LYS A 2 -23.30 -5.20 22.26
N ASP A 3 -22.99 -3.92 22.41
CA ASP A 3 -21.88 -3.27 21.75
C ASP A 3 -20.58 -4.01 22.08
N ASN A 4 -20.11 -4.79 21.12
CA ASN A 4 -18.76 -5.34 21.15
C ASN A 4 -17.78 -4.25 20.70
N ASN A 5 -17.68 -3.19 21.49
CA ASN A 5 -16.71 -2.11 21.27
C ASN A 5 -15.33 -2.54 21.79
N LYS A 6 -14.88 -3.75 21.39
CA LYS A 6 -13.51 -4.16 21.63
C LYS A 6 -12.63 -3.32 20.71
N GLU A 7 -11.77 -2.50 21.29
CA GLU A 7 -10.80 -1.68 20.56
C GLU A 7 -10.04 -2.56 19.57
N LYS A 8 -10.16 -2.25 18.27
CA LYS A 8 -9.48 -3.03 17.23
C LYS A 8 -8.01 -2.61 17.19
N LYS A 9 -7.13 -3.54 17.50
CA LYS A 9 -5.68 -3.34 17.50
C LYS A 9 -5.04 -3.98 16.26
N VAL A 10 -4.12 -3.29 15.62
CA VAL A 10 -3.30 -3.80 14.53
C VAL A 10 -1.83 -3.82 14.91
N ALA A 11 -1.09 -4.81 14.45
CA ALA A 11 0.35 -4.89 14.64
C ALA A 11 1.08 -4.34 13.41
N LEU A 12 2.02 -3.44 13.62
CA LEU A 12 2.87 -2.84 12.59
C LEU A 12 4.31 -3.26 12.85
N ILE A 13 4.84 -4.09 11.98
CA ILE A 13 6.17 -4.67 12.09
C ILE A 13 7.10 -3.97 11.09
N GLY A 14 8.08 -3.21 11.62
CA GLY A 14 8.88 -2.28 10.84
C GLY A 14 8.35 -0.85 10.96
N CYS A 15 9.13 0.03 11.61
CA CYS A 15 8.74 1.39 11.97
C CYS A 15 9.42 2.47 11.10
N GLY A 16 9.79 2.10 9.87
CA GLY A 16 10.27 3.03 8.84
C GLY A 16 9.19 3.97 8.32
N LEU A 17 9.46 4.65 7.20
CA LEU A 17 8.55 5.62 6.60
C LEU A 17 7.15 5.04 6.31
N ILE A 18 7.11 3.81 5.76
CA ILE A 18 5.86 3.14 5.39
C ILE A 18 5.10 2.69 6.64
N GLY A 19 5.78 2.07 7.62
CA GLY A 19 5.14 1.66 8.87
C GLY A 19 4.55 2.82 9.66
N GLN A 20 5.27 3.97 9.74
CA GLN A 20 4.75 5.20 10.34
C GLN A 20 3.50 5.71 9.62
N SER A 21 3.48 5.64 8.30
CA SER A 21 2.34 6.09 7.50
C SER A 21 1.12 5.17 7.65
N TRP A 22 1.33 3.86 7.78
CA TRP A 22 0.29 2.92 8.16
C TRP A 22 -0.26 3.22 9.56
N ALA A 23 0.61 3.51 10.54
CA ALA A 23 0.17 3.89 11.88
C ALA A 23 -0.77 5.10 11.84
N ILE A 24 -0.43 6.14 11.09
CA ILE A 24 -1.27 7.31 10.90
C ILE A 24 -2.63 6.93 10.30
N SER A 25 -2.65 6.09 9.26
CA SER A 25 -3.89 5.66 8.61
C SER A 25 -4.80 4.90 9.58
N PHE A 26 -4.27 3.93 10.32
CA PHE A 26 -5.04 3.16 11.30
C PHE A 26 -5.52 4.00 12.48
N LEU A 27 -4.65 4.84 13.05
CA LEU A 27 -5.01 5.74 14.14
C LEU A 27 -6.10 6.74 13.74
N SER A 28 -6.01 7.29 12.54
CA SER A 28 -7.01 8.24 12.02
C SER A 28 -8.39 7.59 11.86
N ALA A 29 -8.43 6.28 11.61
CA ALA A 29 -9.65 5.49 11.53
C ALA A 29 -10.11 4.93 12.90
N GLY A 30 -9.41 5.24 14.00
CA GLY A 30 -9.81 4.85 15.35
C GLY A 30 -9.31 3.49 15.81
N PHE A 31 -8.35 2.88 15.11
CA PHE A 31 -7.69 1.67 15.57
C PHE A 31 -6.57 2.01 16.55
N SER A 32 -6.26 1.07 17.44
CA SER A 32 -5.00 1.08 18.18
C SER A 32 -3.90 0.40 17.35
N VAL A 33 -2.67 0.85 17.51
CA VAL A 33 -1.51 0.33 16.80
C VAL A 33 -0.46 -0.18 17.79
N SER A 34 0.09 -1.36 17.53
CA SER A 34 1.22 -1.92 18.24
C SER A 34 2.43 -1.90 17.31
N LEU A 35 3.45 -1.13 17.68
CA LEU A 35 4.65 -0.89 16.89
C LEU A 35 5.78 -1.80 17.36
N PHE A 36 6.42 -2.49 16.43
CA PHE A 36 7.65 -3.23 16.67
C PHE A 36 8.69 -2.96 15.59
N ASP A 37 9.91 -2.73 16.02
CA ASP A 37 11.10 -2.70 15.17
C ASP A 37 12.25 -3.39 15.92
N PRO A 38 13.08 -4.22 15.28
CA PRO A 38 14.20 -4.89 15.95
C PRO A 38 15.33 -3.93 16.37
N THR A 39 15.36 -2.72 15.79
CA THR A 39 16.39 -1.73 16.06
C THR A 39 16.01 -0.87 17.27
N GLU A 40 16.85 -0.85 18.27
CA GLU A 40 16.64 -0.08 19.51
C GLU A 40 16.41 1.42 19.22
N GLY A 41 15.44 2.03 19.91
CA GLY A 41 15.09 3.46 19.78
C GLY A 41 14.25 3.81 18.55
N VAL A 42 14.08 2.88 17.58
CA VAL A 42 13.33 3.17 16.35
C VAL A 42 11.84 3.32 16.60
N THR A 43 11.26 2.55 17.49
CA THR A 43 9.83 2.64 17.84
C THR A 43 9.50 3.95 18.54
N GLU A 44 10.34 4.42 19.44
CA GLU A 44 10.23 5.71 20.12
C GLU A 44 10.33 6.87 19.14
N ALA A 45 11.35 6.85 18.28
CA ALA A 45 11.53 7.87 17.24
C ALA A 45 10.36 7.86 16.24
N ALA A 46 9.81 6.68 15.92
CA ALA A 46 8.62 6.55 15.06
C ALA A 46 7.40 7.18 15.73
N LYS A 47 7.17 6.94 17.03
CA LYS A 47 6.06 7.55 17.78
C LYS A 47 6.13 9.08 17.76
N GLU A 48 7.31 9.67 17.93
CA GLU A 48 7.50 11.13 17.82
C GLU A 48 7.15 11.65 16.42
N LYS A 49 7.63 10.99 15.38
CA LYS A 49 7.35 11.37 13.97
C LYS A 49 5.87 11.21 13.61
N ILE A 50 5.22 10.13 14.07
CA ILE A 50 3.78 9.91 13.91
C ILE A 50 3.02 11.06 14.57
N THR A 51 3.41 11.44 15.79
CA THR A 51 2.80 12.54 16.54
C THR A 51 2.87 13.87 15.80
N ALA A 52 4.05 14.22 15.29
CA ALA A 52 4.26 15.45 14.53
C ALA A 52 3.37 15.46 13.27
N ARG A 53 3.34 14.36 12.50
CA ARG A 53 2.53 14.24 11.28
C ARG A 53 1.02 14.27 11.55
N LEU A 54 0.54 13.65 12.64
CA LEU A 54 -0.87 13.74 13.05
C LEU A 54 -1.25 15.20 13.35
N SER A 55 -0.38 15.94 14.02
CA SER A 55 -0.58 17.37 14.28
C SER A 55 -0.65 18.19 12.99
N ASP A 56 0.26 17.94 12.05
CA ASP A 56 0.28 18.62 10.75
C ASP A 56 -0.98 18.31 9.92
N LEU A 57 -1.38 17.04 9.84
CA LEU A 57 -2.59 16.64 9.14
C LEU A 57 -3.85 17.28 9.73
N GLN A 58 -3.90 17.41 11.05
CA GLN A 58 -5.00 18.06 11.76
C GLN A 58 -5.04 19.55 11.50
N ASN A 59 -3.89 20.23 11.50
CA ASN A 59 -3.76 21.64 11.17
C ASN A 59 -4.23 21.96 9.76
N HIS A 60 -4.04 21.03 8.82
CA HIS A 60 -4.50 21.13 7.43
C HIS A 60 -5.92 20.59 7.20
N GLY A 61 -6.61 20.12 8.24
CA GLY A 61 -7.99 19.62 8.12
C GLY A 61 -8.12 18.28 7.39
N LEU A 62 -7.01 17.50 7.26
CA LEU A 62 -6.97 16.23 6.55
C LEU A 62 -7.39 15.04 7.42
N ILE A 63 -7.41 15.21 8.73
CA ILE A 63 -7.95 14.24 9.70
C ILE A 63 -8.88 14.94 10.69
N SER A 64 -9.70 14.16 11.40
CA SER A 64 -10.66 14.69 12.37
C SER A 64 -9.97 15.48 13.49
N LYS A 65 -10.63 16.55 13.95
CA LYS A 65 -10.19 17.33 15.13
C LYS A 65 -10.40 16.50 16.38
N ARG A 66 -9.34 15.83 16.84
CA ARG A 66 -9.25 15.03 18.04
C ARG A 66 -8.02 15.47 18.81
N LYS A 67 -8.01 15.35 20.15
CA LYS A 67 -6.79 15.66 20.92
C LYS A 67 -5.66 14.74 20.49
N ILE A 68 -4.49 15.27 20.26
CA ILE A 68 -3.31 14.45 19.90
C ILE A 68 -3.01 13.39 20.97
N SER A 69 -3.21 13.73 22.25
CA SER A 69 -3.10 12.77 23.37
C SER A 69 -3.95 11.51 23.18
N ASP A 70 -5.14 11.63 22.56
CA ASP A 70 -6.04 10.50 22.37
C ASP A 70 -5.50 9.52 21.31
N TYR A 71 -4.81 10.04 20.28
CA TYR A 71 -4.07 9.20 19.34
C TYR A 71 -2.88 8.51 20.01
N LEU A 72 -2.12 9.26 20.85
CA LEU A 72 -0.94 8.73 21.51
C LEU A 72 -1.26 7.60 22.50
N ASN A 73 -2.42 7.66 23.15
CA ASN A 73 -2.91 6.60 24.03
C ASN A 73 -3.25 5.30 23.29
N GLN A 74 -3.39 5.35 21.96
CA GLN A 74 -3.63 4.19 21.10
C GLN A 74 -2.35 3.64 20.45
N ILE A 75 -1.16 4.15 20.81
CA ILE A 75 0.13 3.68 20.32
C ILE A 75 0.85 2.88 21.39
N TYR A 76 1.02 1.60 21.15
CA TYR A 76 1.75 0.67 22.00
C TYR A 76 3.12 0.38 21.38
N LEU A 77 4.19 0.51 22.16
CA LEU A 77 5.54 0.13 21.76
C LEU A 77 5.79 -1.29 22.27
N ALA A 78 5.95 -2.24 21.36
CA ALA A 78 6.10 -3.65 21.71
C ALA A 78 7.58 -4.04 21.77
N PRO A 79 8.01 -4.77 22.82
CA PRO A 79 9.40 -5.21 22.95
C PRO A 79 9.74 -6.44 22.07
N SER A 80 8.76 -7.05 21.45
CA SER A 80 8.94 -8.23 20.59
C SER A 80 7.79 -8.38 19.61
N ILE A 81 7.99 -9.18 18.54
CA ILE A 81 6.91 -9.55 17.59
C ILE A 81 5.74 -10.18 18.34
N SER A 82 6.01 -11.12 19.25
CA SER A 82 4.95 -11.79 20.03
C SER A 82 4.07 -10.81 20.81
N LYS A 83 4.68 -9.79 21.41
CA LYS A 83 3.92 -8.74 22.11
C LYS A 83 3.22 -7.77 21.17
N ALA A 84 3.80 -7.52 19.99
CA ALA A 84 3.16 -6.68 18.99
C ALA A 84 1.86 -7.28 18.47
N VAL A 85 1.86 -8.59 18.18
CA VAL A 85 0.72 -9.30 17.58
C VAL A 85 -0.34 -9.78 18.60
N GLU A 86 -0.08 -9.65 19.90
CA GLU A 86 -1.02 -10.05 20.95
C GLU A 86 -2.36 -9.29 20.80
N ASP A 87 -3.48 -10.00 20.72
CA ASP A 87 -4.83 -9.45 20.54
C ASP A 87 -5.02 -8.57 19.29
N CYS A 88 -4.16 -8.65 18.29
CA CYS A 88 -4.37 -7.91 17.06
C CYS A 88 -5.42 -8.59 16.15
N VAL A 89 -6.01 -7.81 15.26
CA VAL A 89 -6.93 -8.29 14.21
C VAL A 89 -6.26 -8.35 12.83
N TYR A 90 -5.04 -7.81 12.73
CA TYR A 90 -4.31 -7.67 11.48
C TYR A 90 -2.83 -7.37 11.74
N VAL A 91 -1.96 -7.89 10.90
CA VAL A 91 -0.53 -7.58 10.93
C VAL A 91 -0.12 -6.95 9.59
N GLN A 92 0.54 -5.79 9.65
CA GLN A 92 1.19 -5.15 8.51
C GLN A 92 2.70 -5.18 8.68
N GLU A 93 3.40 -5.91 7.83
CA GLU A 93 4.86 -5.96 7.75
C GLU A 93 5.35 -4.84 6.82
N SER A 94 6.33 -4.07 7.27
CA SER A 94 6.97 -2.96 6.54
C SER A 94 8.47 -2.95 6.77
N GLY A 95 9.09 -4.13 6.86
CA GLY A 95 10.54 -4.32 6.96
C GLY A 95 11.25 -4.08 5.61
N PRO A 96 12.59 -4.27 5.58
CA PRO A 96 13.39 -4.04 4.41
C PRO A 96 12.95 -4.82 3.16
N GLU A 97 13.12 -4.23 1.99
CA GLU A 97 12.84 -4.86 0.70
C GLU A 97 13.96 -5.83 0.31
N ASN A 98 14.07 -6.90 1.08
CA ASN A 98 15.06 -7.96 0.92
C ASN A 98 14.39 -9.32 1.14
N LEU A 99 14.60 -10.25 0.19
CA LEU A 99 13.90 -11.53 0.17
C LEU A 99 14.19 -12.39 1.40
N ASP A 100 15.47 -12.49 1.83
CA ASP A 100 15.85 -13.32 2.95
C ASP A 100 15.33 -12.78 4.28
N ILE A 101 15.39 -11.45 4.46
CA ILE A 101 14.81 -10.79 5.62
C ILE A 101 13.28 -11.00 5.65
N LYS A 102 12.60 -10.90 4.51
CA LYS A 102 11.15 -11.13 4.44
C LYS A 102 10.76 -12.55 4.76
N LYS A 103 11.56 -13.55 4.32
CA LYS A 103 11.35 -14.96 4.68
C LYS A 103 11.43 -15.17 6.19
N GLU A 104 12.51 -14.72 6.81
CA GLU A 104 12.73 -14.86 8.25
C GLU A 104 11.64 -14.10 9.04
N LEU A 105 11.36 -12.85 8.66
CA LEU A 105 10.38 -12.01 9.33
C LEU A 105 8.97 -12.60 9.24
N THR A 106 8.56 -13.08 8.07
CA THR A 106 7.24 -13.67 7.87
C THR A 106 7.09 -14.97 8.69
N GLN A 107 8.10 -15.82 8.75
CA GLN A 107 8.10 -17.01 9.61
C GLN A 107 7.98 -16.66 11.09
N ASN A 108 8.68 -15.62 11.55
CA ASN A 108 8.62 -15.18 12.95
C ASN A 108 7.26 -14.59 13.29
N ILE A 109 6.66 -13.81 12.39
CA ILE A 109 5.32 -13.26 12.54
C ILE A 109 4.29 -14.39 12.57
N ASP A 110 4.38 -15.35 11.65
CA ASP A 110 3.45 -16.48 11.56
C ASP A 110 3.43 -17.31 12.86
N LYS A 111 4.61 -17.68 13.38
CA LYS A 111 4.73 -18.42 14.64
C LYS A 111 4.16 -17.69 15.85
N ALA A 112 4.18 -16.36 15.84
CA ALA A 112 3.73 -15.54 16.96
C ALA A 112 2.25 -15.15 16.88
N THR A 113 1.63 -15.27 15.70
CA THR A 113 0.29 -14.73 15.42
C THR A 113 -0.75 -15.86 15.40
N SER A 114 -1.94 -15.61 15.95
CA SER A 114 -3.05 -16.56 15.91
C SER A 114 -3.47 -16.90 14.47
N GLU A 115 -3.89 -18.16 14.23
CA GLU A 115 -4.12 -18.74 12.90
C GLU A 115 -5.08 -17.96 11.99
N ASN A 116 -6.05 -17.24 12.55
CA ASN A 116 -7.07 -16.51 11.78
C ASN A 116 -6.70 -15.05 11.47
N ILE A 117 -5.51 -14.60 11.86
CA ILE A 117 -5.10 -13.22 11.69
C ILE A 117 -4.33 -13.06 10.38
N PRO A 118 -4.78 -12.21 9.45
CA PRO A 118 -4.05 -11.94 8.21
C PRO A 118 -2.70 -11.30 8.46
N ILE A 119 -1.70 -11.72 7.68
CA ILE A 119 -0.33 -11.19 7.67
C ILE A 119 -0.11 -10.56 6.30
N ALA A 120 -0.10 -9.24 6.25
CA ALA A 120 0.12 -8.50 5.01
C ALA A 120 1.51 -7.87 4.97
N SER A 121 2.14 -7.86 3.80
CA SER A 121 3.40 -7.18 3.58
C SER A 121 3.22 -5.92 2.74
N SER A 122 3.97 -4.87 3.08
CA SER A 122 4.06 -3.62 2.31
C SER A 122 5.09 -3.68 1.19
N THR A 123 5.61 -4.86 0.85
CA THR A 123 6.58 -4.99 -0.25
C THR A 123 6.08 -4.31 -1.51
N SER A 124 6.98 -3.63 -2.22
CA SER A 124 6.64 -2.91 -3.44
C SER A 124 6.77 -3.74 -4.72
N GLY A 125 7.36 -4.93 -4.64
CA GLY A 125 7.59 -5.73 -5.85
C GLY A 125 7.86 -7.21 -5.64
N ILE A 126 8.06 -7.70 -4.40
CA ILE A 126 8.36 -9.10 -4.11
C ILE A 126 7.05 -9.89 -3.92
N PRO A 127 6.69 -10.83 -4.82
CA PRO A 127 5.53 -11.68 -4.64
C PRO A 127 5.54 -12.48 -3.34
N THR A 128 4.40 -12.65 -2.69
CA THR A 128 4.26 -13.41 -1.43
C THR A 128 4.76 -14.84 -1.58
N SER A 129 4.56 -15.47 -2.75
CA SER A 129 5.03 -16.83 -3.04
C SER A 129 6.54 -17.00 -2.92
N LEU A 130 7.33 -15.95 -3.03
CA LEU A 130 8.79 -16.03 -2.91
C LEU A 130 9.30 -16.07 -1.47
N TYR A 131 8.54 -15.50 -0.51
CA TYR A 131 8.98 -15.44 0.88
C TYR A 131 8.10 -16.22 1.87
N ALA A 132 6.87 -16.55 1.51
CA ALA A 132 5.93 -17.23 2.41
C ALA A 132 5.60 -18.68 2.00
N ASN A 133 6.21 -19.21 0.93
CA ASN A 133 5.87 -20.56 0.43
C ASN A 133 6.10 -21.67 1.48
N GLU A 134 7.11 -21.53 2.33
CA GLU A 134 7.48 -22.49 3.37
C GLU A 134 6.88 -22.15 4.75
N VAL A 135 6.05 -21.12 4.84
CA VAL A 135 5.38 -20.71 6.07
C VAL A 135 4.16 -21.59 6.30
N GLU A 136 3.97 -22.12 7.50
CA GLU A 136 2.86 -23.01 7.83
C GLU A 136 1.50 -22.32 7.60
N GLY A 137 1.36 -21.08 8.07
CA GLY A 137 0.18 -20.23 7.88
C GLY A 137 0.19 -19.44 6.57
N ASN A 138 0.80 -19.92 5.50
CA ASN A 138 0.95 -19.19 4.23
C ASN A 138 -0.40 -18.76 3.61
N TYR A 139 -1.48 -19.52 3.85
CA TYR A 139 -2.85 -19.21 3.40
C TYR A 139 -3.38 -17.86 3.91
N ARG A 140 -2.76 -17.30 4.96
CA ARG A 140 -3.11 -15.99 5.53
C ARG A 140 -2.10 -14.89 5.20
N CYS A 141 -1.05 -15.22 4.42
CA CYS A 141 -0.06 -14.28 3.94
C CYS A 141 -0.50 -13.65 2.61
N ILE A 142 -0.34 -12.34 2.49
CA ILE A 142 -0.78 -11.56 1.33
C ILE A 142 0.07 -10.28 1.20
N VAL A 143 0.12 -9.67 0.03
CA VAL A 143 0.62 -8.29 -0.11
C VAL A 143 -0.53 -7.31 0.04
N ALA A 144 -0.33 -6.27 0.87
CA ALA A 144 -1.11 -5.03 0.88
C ALA A 144 -0.15 -3.87 0.63
N HIS A 145 0.13 -3.61 -0.65
CA HIS A 145 1.10 -2.62 -1.10
C HIS A 145 0.48 -1.23 -1.15
N PRO A 146 0.88 -0.31 -0.26
CA PRO A 146 0.38 1.06 -0.27
C PRO A 146 1.14 1.89 -1.30
N ILE A 147 0.49 2.88 -1.87
CA ILE A 147 1.17 3.88 -2.69
C ILE A 147 1.68 5.00 -1.79
N ASN A 148 2.96 5.33 -1.91
CA ASN A 148 3.61 6.34 -1.06
C ASN A 148 3.15 7.78 -1.42
N PRO A 149 2.80 8.62 -0.45
CA PRO A 149 2.73 8.36 1.00
C PRO A 149 1.40 7.71 1.45
N PRO A 150 1.47 6.55 2.14
CA PRO A 150 0.27 5.75 2.47
C PRO A 150 -0.83 6.49 3.21
N HIS A 151 -0.51 7.45 4.06
CA HIS A 151 -1.51 8.21 4.82
C HIS A 151 -2.27 9.26 3.98
N LEU A 152 -1.81 9.58 2.76
CA LEU A 152 -2.46 10.53 1.84
C LEU A 152 -3.06 9.83 0.63
N ILE A 153 -2.35 8.89 0.04
CA ILE A 153 -2.83 8.18 -1.17
C ILE A 153 -3.78 7.05 -0.77
N PRO A 154 -5.00 7.01 -1.32
CA PRO A 154 -5.98 6.00 -0.93
C PRO A 154 -5.70 4.61 -1.46
N ALA A 155 -5.11 4.46 -2.64
CA ALA A 155 -4.93 3.18 -3.31
C ALA A 155 -3.99 2.23 -2.56
N VAL A 156 -4.42 0.97 -2.41
CA VAL A 156 -3.63 -0.14 -1.84
C VAL A 156 -3.81 -1.36 -2.72
N GLU A 157 -2.73 -1.89 -3.28
CA GLU A 157 -2.77 -3.11 -4.08
C GLU A 157 -2.85 -4.33 -3.17
N ILE A 158 -3.90 -5.12 -3.35
CA ILE A 158 -4.11 -6.39 -2.64
C ILE A 158 -3.73 -7.52 -3.58
N VAL A 159 -2.61 -8.19 -3.27
CA VAL A 159 -2.01 -9.19 -4.16
C VAL A 159 -1.97 -10.54 -3.47
N PRO A 160 -2.96 -11.41 -3.71
CA PRO A 160 -2.98 -12.75 -3.16
C PRO A 160 -1.94 -13.65 -3.87
N ALA A 161 -1.25 -14.48 -3.09
CA ALA A 161 -0.45 -15.58 -3.61
C ALA A 161 -1.35 -16.77 -4.03
N PRO A 162 -0.84 -17.74 -4.78
CA PRO A 162 -1.62 -18.93 -5.17
C PRO A 162 -2.21 -19.72 -3.99
N PHE A 163 -1.58 -19.65 -2.83
CA PHE A 163 -2.01 -20.31 -1.59
C PHE A 163 -2.83 -19.39 -0.67
N THR A 164 -2.86 -18.08 -0.91
CA THR A 164 -3.66 -17.16 -0.08
C THR A 164 -5.14 -17.51 -0.15
N SER A 165 -5.78 -17.66 1.01
CA SER A 165 -7.19 -18.00 1.07
C SER A 165 -8.08 -16.82 0.61
N LYS A 166 -9.25 -17.15 0.04
CA LYS A 166 -10.25 -16.13 -0.33
C LYS A 166 -10.74 -15.35 0.89
N SER A 167 -10.85 -16.02 2.05
CA SER A 167 -11.25 -15.37 3.30
C SER A 167 -10.21 -14.35 3.75
N THR A 168 -8.91 -14.68 3.66
CA THR A 168 -7.82 -13.74 3.94
C THR A 168 -7.91 -12.51 3.04
N THR A 169 -8.02 -12.71 1.73
CA THR A 169 -8.15 -11.62 0.75
C THR A 169 -9.33 -10.71 1.09
N GLN A 170 -10.49 -11.30 1.38
CA GLN A 170 -11.69 -10.54 1.72
C GLN A 170 -11.53 -9.76 3.02
N THR A 171 -11.00 -10.40 4.08
CA THR A 171 -10.77 -9.75 5.38
C THR A 171 -9.81 -8.56 5.24
N VAL A 172 -8.71 -8.73 4.48
CA VAL A 172 -7.75 -7.65 4.25
C VAL A 172 -8.41 -6.48 3.49
N LYS A 173 -9.19 -6.76 2.44
CA LYS A 173 -9.94 -5.70 1.72
C LYS A 173 -10.88 -4.94 2.64
N GLU A 174 -11.61 -5.64 3.51
CA GLU A 174 -12.52 -5.01 4.48
C GLU A 174 -11.77 -4.14 5.49
N ILE A 175 -10.64 -4.60 6.02
CA ILE A 175 -9.81 -3.82 6.93
C ILE A 175 -9.27 -2.57 6.22
N ILE A 176 -8.71 -2.71 5.02
CA ILE A 176 -8.17 -1.61 4.22
C ILE A 176 -9.27 -0.60 3.87
N SER A 177 -10.45 -1.06 3.46
CA SER A 177 -11.61 -0.17 3.23
C SER A 177 -12.08 0.54 4.49
N SER A 178 -12.04 -0.14 5.65
CA SER A 178 -12.49 0.44 6.93
C SER A 178 -11.65 1.62 7.42
N ILE A 179 -10.44 1.75 6.92
CA ILE A 179 -9.55 2.89 7.19
C ILE A 179 -9.57 3.97 6.08
N GLY A 180 -10.59 3.94 5.23
CA GLY A 180 -10.79 4.93 4.16
C GLY A 180 -9.86 4.75 2.97
N LYS A 181 -9.31 3.54 2.77
CA LYS A 181 -8.48 3.21 1.61
C LYS A 181 -9.26 2.46 0.54
N GLU A 182 -8.74 2.51 -0.69
CA GLU A 182 -9.30 1.85 -1.86
C GLU A 182 -8.48 0.60 -2.21
N PRO A 183 -8.93 -0.62 -1.87
CA PRO A 183 -8.22 -1.84 -2.20
C PRO A 183 -8.33 -2.16 -3.69
N LEU A 184 -7.19 -2.30 -4.36
CA LEU A 184 -7.05 -2.73 -5.75
C LEU A 184 -6.70 -4.21 -5.77
N GLU A 185 -7.67 -5.08 -5.95
CA GLU A 185 -7.45 -6.54 -5.95
C GLU A 185 -6.84 -7.01 -7.27
N LEU A 186 -5.65 -7.60 -7.20
CA LEU A 186 -5.03 -8.30 -8.32
C LEU A 186 -5.52 -9.76 -8.36
N LYS A 187 -5.69 -10.29 -9.57
CA LYS A 187 -6.12 -11.69 -9.76
C LYS A 187 -4.99 -12.70 -9.56
N LYS A 188 -3.74 -12.26 -9.68
CA LYS A 188 -2.54 -13.08 -9.50
C LYS A 188 -1.33 -12.20 -9.21
N GLU A 189 -0.32 -12.80 -8.62
CA GLU A 189 0.97 -12.16 -8.42
C GLU A 189 1.67 -11.85 -9.76
N ILE A 190 2.35 -10.71 -9.78
CA ILE A 190 3.26 -10.31 -10.85
C ILE A 190 4.35 -9.42 -10.24
N PRO A 191 5.65 -9.59 -10.60
CA PRO A 191 6.71 -8.71 -10.11
C PRO A 191 6.40 -7.23 -10.40
N GLY A 192 6.55 -6.37 -9.38
CA GLY A 192 6.26 -4.93 -9.50
C GLY A 192 4.77 -4.57 -9.54
N PHE A 193 3.87 -5.54 -9.37
CA PHE A 193 2.43 -5.38 -9.32
C PHE A 193 1.86 -4.54 -10.48
N VAL A 194 0.79 -3.76 -10.28
CA VAL A 194 0.18 -2.96 -11.37
C VAL A 194 0.72 -1.53 -11.36
N VAL A 195 0.74 -0.86 -10.20
CA VAL A 195 1.09 0.56 -10.13
C VAL A 195 2.54 0.81 -10.53
N ASN A 196 3.49 0.03 -10.01
CA ASN A 196 4.91 0.17 -10.38
C ASN A 196 5.16 -0.16 -11.85
N ARG A 197 4.43 -1.12 -12.42
CA ARG A 197 4.54 -1.46 -13.85
C ARG A 197 4.04 -0.34 -14.73
N LEU A 198 2.89 0.27 -14.39
CA LEU A 198 2.36 1.42 -15.14
C LEU A 198 3.30 2.64 -15.02
N GLN A 199 3.80 2.90 -13.81
CA GLN A 199 4.78 3.96 -13.58
C GLN A 199 6.08 3.71 -14.36
N GLY A 200 6.58 2.46 -14.36
CA GLY A 200 7.77 2.08 -15.11
C GLY A 200 7.61 2.29 -16.62
N ALA A 201 6.48 1.87 -17.19
CA ALA A 201 6.18 2.10 -18.61
C ALA A 201 6.15 3.59 -18.98
N LEU A 202 5.51 4.41 -18.13
CA LEU A 202 5.48 5.86 -18.30
C LEU A 202 6.89 6.48 -18.23
N LEU A 203 7.71 6.06 -17.26
CA LEU A 203 9.07 6.58 -17.10
C LEU A 203 9.99 6.18 -18.25
N ILE A 204 9.86 4.96 -18.79
CA ILE A 204 10.65 4.52 -19.94
C ILE A 204 10.39 5.46 -21.14
N GLU A 205 9.13 5.74 -21.44
CA GLU A 205 8.77 6.67 -22.51
C GLU A 205 9.24 8.09 -22.21
N ALA A 206 9.06 8.58 -20.98
CA ALA A 206 9.52 9.89 -20.56
C ALA A 206 11.04 10.05 -20.76
N PHE A 207 11.84 9.04 -20.42
CA PHE A 207 13.28 9.05 -20.67
C PHE A 207 13.64 9.02 -22.16
N ASN A 208 12.90 8.29 -22.97
CA ASN A 208 13.10 8.27 -24.43
C ASN A 208 12.87 9.65 -25.03
N LEU A 209 11.76 10.31 -24.69
CA LEU A 209 11.43 11.65 -25.17
C LEU A 209 12.51 12.69 -24.79
N VAL A 210 13.06 12.60 -23.58
CA VAL A 210 14.18 13.49 -23.17
C VAL A 210 15.45 13.14 -23.92
N LYS A 211 15.78 11.86 -24.07
CA LYS A 211 16.99 11.38 -24.75
C LYS A 211 17.02 11.80 -26.24
N GLU A 212 15.86 11.77 -26.88
CA GLU A 212 15.68 12.18 -28.28
C GLU A 212 15.51 13.70 -28.46
N GLU A 213 15.69 14.47 -27.38
CA GLU A 213 15.58 15.94 -27.37
C GLU A 213 14.20 16.47 -27.85
N ILE A 214 13.15 15.65 -27.75
CA ILE A 214 11.79 16.07 -28.14
C ILE A 214 11.28 17.16 -27.20
N CYS A 215 11.53 17.02 -25.87
CA CYS A 215 11.19 18.03 -24.88
C CYS A 215 12.04 17.87 -23.62
N SER A 216 11.99 18.86 -22.73
CA SER A 216 12.69 18.80 -21.45
C SER A 216 11.92 17.94 -20.42
N ALA A 217 12.62 17.43 -19.41
CA ALA A 217 12.00 16.75 -18.27
C ALA A 217 10.91 17.62 -17.59
N LYS A 218 11.11 18.94 -17.55
CA LYS A 218 10.13 19.89 -17.00
C LYS A 218 8.83 19.93 -17.79
N GLU A 219 8.90 19.86 -19.12
CA GLU A 219 7.70 19.81 -19.97
C GLU A 219 6.97 18.47 -19.84
N ILE A 220 7.69 17.35 -19.65
CA ILE A 220 7.09 16.05 -19.35
C ILE A 220 6.35 16.09 -18.01
N ASP A 221 7.00 16.62 -16.95
CA ASP A 221 6.33 16.77 -15.65
C ASP A 221 5.03 17.55 -15.77
N LYS A 222 5.00 18.65 -16.52
CA LYS A 222 3.78 19.42 -16.80
C LYS A 222 2.75 18.62 -17.59
N ALA A 223 3.16 17.89 -18.63
CA ALA A 223 2.26 17.08 -19.45
C ALA A 223 1.54 16.03 -18.58
N ILE A 224 2.22 15.50 -17.56
CA ILE A 224 1.64 14.58 -16.60
C ILE A 224 0.83 15.31 -15.53
N SER A 225 1.41 16.28 -14.79
CA SER A 225 0.73 16.92 -13.65
C SER A 225 -0.49 17.73 -14.07
N ASP A 226 -0.37 18.50 -15.14
CA ASP A 226 -1.40 19.43 -15.60
C ASP A 226 -2.28 18.84 -16.73
N GLY A 227 -1.88 17.68 -17.25
CA GLY A 227 -2.55 16.98 -18.34
C GLY A 227 -3.11 15.61 -17.94
N LEU A 228 -2.34 14.55 -18.19
CA LEU A 228 -2.81 13.18 -18.02
C LEU A 228 -3.15 12.86 -16.56
N GLY A 229 -2.29 13.20 -15.62
CA GLY A 229 -2.46 12.91 -14.20
C GLY A 229 -3.65 13.65 -13.61
N LEU A 230 -3.83 14.94 -13.94
CA LEU A 230 -5.00 15.71 -13.52
C LEU A 230 -6.31 15.06 -14.00
N ARG A 231 -6.36 14.63 -15.24
CA ARG A 231 -7.52 13.94 -15.81
C ARG A 231 -7.76 12.58 -15.17
N TRP A 232 -6.68 11.82 -14.93
CA TRP A 232 -6.75 10.50 -14.33
C TRP A 232 -7.01 10.50 -12.83
N SER A 233 -6.90 11.65 -12.15
CA SER A 233 -7.21 11.76 -10.73
C SER A 233 -8.69 11.51 -10.39
N PHE A 234 -9.59 11.70 -11.36
CA PHE A 234 -11.04 11.45 -11.20
C PHE A 234 -11.57 10.40 -12.19
N MET A 235 -10.83 10.08 -13.25
CA MET A 235 -11.25 9.12 -14.27
C MET A 235 -10.03 8.39 -14.84
N GLY A 236 -9.93 7.10 -14.56
CA GLY A 236 -8.81 6.28 -15.02
C GLY A 236 -8.67 6.22 -16.55
N PRO A 237 -7.52 5.73 -17.08
CA PRO A 237 -7.16 5.83 -18.47
C PRO A 237 -8.19 5.17 -19.41
N PHE A 238 -8.70 3.98 -19.10
CA PHE A 238 -9.69 3.29 -19.94
C PHE A 238 -10.99 4.06 -20.08
N LYS A 239 -11.54 4.60 -18.97
CA LYS A 239 -12.76 5.41 -19.00
C LYS A 239 -12.54 6.71 -19.77
N THR A 240 -11.40 7.34 -19.56
CA THR A 240 -11.03 8.58 -20.27
C THR A 240 -10.99 8.38 -21.77
N ILE A 241 -10.29 7.34 -22.22
CA ILE A 241 -10.18 7.03 -23.65
C ILE A 241 -11.52 6.60 -24.24
N HIS A 242 -12.31 5.81 -23.50
CA HIS A 242 -13.65 5.41 -23.94
C HIS A 242 -14.56 6.61 -24.22
N LEU A 243 -14.49 7.64 -23.39
CA LEU A 243 -15.32 8.85 -23.56
C LEU A 243 -14.78 9.80 -24.64
N ASN A 244 -13.51 9.75 -24.96
CA ASN A 244 -12.89 10.66 -25.93
C ASN A 244 -13.06 10.23 -27.40
N ALA A 245 -13.50 9.01 -27.65
CA ALA A 245 -13.67 8.51 -29.02
C ALA A 245 -15.14 8.16 -29.31
N PRO A 246 -15.69 8.54 -30.48
CA PRO A 246 -17.10 8.27 -30.83
C PRO A 246 -17.47 6.78 -30.74
N GLU A 247 -16.54 5.88 -31.10
CA GLU A 247 -16.71 4.43 -31.01
C GLU A 247 -16.11 3.83 -29.73
N GLY A 248 -15.83 4.67 -28.73
CA GLY A 248 -15.19 4.28 -27.48
C GLY A 248 -13.75 3.82 -27.69
N ILE A 249 -13.27 2.94 -26.79
CA ILE A 249 -11.87 2.50 -26.78
C ILE A 249 -11.46 1.81 -28.10
N LYS A 250 -12.37 1.12 -28.79
CA LYS A 250 -12.08 0.46 -30.07
C LYS A 250 -11.70 1.46 -31.17
N GLY A 251 -12.46 2.55 -31.28
CA GLY A 251 -12.15 3.61 -32.24
C GLY A 251 -10.83 4.32 -31.95
N TYR A 252 -10.54 4.53 -30.65
CA TYR A 252 -9.28 5.14 -30.24
C TYR A 252 -8.06 4.27 -30.56
N VAL A 253 -8.12 2.97 -30.25
CA VAL A 253 -7.03 2.02 -30.58
C VAL A 253 -6.75 1.97 -32.07
N GLY A 254 -7.81 1.95 -32.89
CA GLY A 254 -7.66 1.92 -34.34
C GLY A 254 -7.12 3.20 -34.99
N SER A 255 -7.30 4.37 -34.32
CA SER A 255 -6.91 5.66 -34.90
C SER A 255 -5.69 6.33 -34.26
N CYS A 256 -5.38 6.04 -32.99
CA CYS A 256 -4.33 6.76 -32.27
C CYS A 256 -3.14 5.90 -31.83
N LEU A 257 -3.36 4.65 -31.40
CA LEU A 257 -2.24 3.82 -30.94
C LEU A 257 -1.33 3.35 -32.08
N LEU A 258 -1.84 3.24 -33.31
CA LEU A 258 -1.03 2.91 -34.49
C LEU A 258 0.01 4.00 -34.83
N TYR A 259 -0.15 5.23 -34.33
CA TYR A 259 0.78 6.34 -34.58
C TYR A 259 1.73 6.62 -33.42
N THR A 260 1.60 5.91 -32.29
CA THR A 260 2.33 6.22 -31.05
C THR A 260 3.21 5.09 -30.53
N SER A 261 3.22 3.94 -31.22
CA SER A 261 4.09 2.82 -30.85
C SER A 261 4.80 2.26 -32.06
N ASP A 262 6.11 2.01 -31.95
CA ASP A 262 6.90 1.20 -32.87
C ASP A 262 6.45 -0.28 -32.92
N ALA A 263 5.31 -0.61 -32.30
CA ALA A 263 4.71 -1.94 -32.26
C ALA A 263 4.03 -2.37 -33.60
N ALA A 264 4.36 -1.68 -34.68
CA ALA A 264 3.87 -2.06 -36.01
C ALA A 264 4.85 -2.97 -36.76
N ASP A 265 6.00 -3.33 -36.21
CA ASP A 265 7.06 -4.10 -36.85
C ASP A 265 7.41 -5.43 -36.16
N ASP A 266 6.44 -6.09 -35.45
CA ASP A 266 6.58 -7.49 -35.02
C ASP A 266 5.32 -8.31 -35.32
#